data_4541351925a8bcc727a1f9ecdcf482cb
#
_entry.id   4541351925a8bcc727a1f9ecdcf482cb
#
_cell.length_a   1.000
_cell.length_b   1.000
_cell.length_c   1.000
_cell.angle_alpha   90.00
_cell.angle_beta   90.00
_cell.angle_gamma   90.00
#
_symmetry.space_group_name_H-M   'P 1'
#
loop_
_entity.id
_entity.type
_entity.pdbx_description
1 polymer ?
#
loop_
_entity_poly.entity_id
_entity_poly.type
_entity_poly.pdbx_seq_one_letter_code
_entity_poly.pdbx_strand_id
1 'polypeptide(L)'
;MFSKFFIDRPIFATVLALLIVVAGLVTLGILPIAQYPDITPPTVQVSAVYPGANAQTVAQTVGIPIEQQVNGVDGMLYMSSNSSSSGAYSLTITFAVGTDIDMATVQVQNRVSVAQSSLPTPVVVQGVTVQKQSSNIVMFLTMTSDSKDYDGLYLSNYAKLNLVDQLTRVPGVGAVNVMGAGDYS
;
A
#
# COMPACT_ATOMS: atom_id res chain seq x y z
N MET A 1 49.95 21.57 -13.46
CA MET A 1 50.90 21.65 -12.36
C MET A 1 50.35 21.17 -11.01
N PHE A 2 49.17 20.65 -10.96
CA PHE A 2 48.58 20.07 -9.74
C PHE A 2 49.32 18.80 -9.26
N SER A 3 49.82 17.97 -10.19
CA SER A 3 50.51 16.71 -9.85
C SER A 3 51.74 16.91 -9.00
N LYS A 4 52.51 17.99 -9.24
CA LYS A 4 53.73 18.28 -8.49
C LYS A 4 53.45 18.57 -7.01
N PHE A 5 52.34 19.24 -6.69
CA PHE A 5 51.94 19.51 -5.31
C PHE A 5 51.70 18.22 -4.50
N PHE A 6 51.08 17.21 -5.11
CA PHE A 6 50.84 15.93 -4.45
C PHE A 6 52.08 15.04 -4.35
N ILE A 7 53.03 15.17 -5.31
CA ILE A 7 54.30 14.45 -5.28
C ILE A 7 55.20 14.99 -4.14
N ASP A 8 55.21 16.31 -3.95
CA ASP A 8 56.00 16.95 -2.90
C ASP A 8 55.39 16.80 -1.49
N ARG A 9 54.09 16.34 -1.37
CA ARG A 9 53.39 16.16 -0.10
C ARG A 9 52.64 14.82 -0.04
N PRO A 10 53.33 13.71 0.08
CA PRO A 10 52.72 12.36 0.02
C PRO A 10 51.74 12.09 1.17
N ILE A 11 52.01 12.61 2.37
CA ILE A 11 51.08 12.43 3.52
C ILE A 11 49.76 13.12 3.25
N PHE A 12 49.75 14.31 2.68
CA PHE A 12 48.53 15.01 2.33
C PHE A 12 47.75 14.26 1.25
N ALA A 13 48.41 13.71 0.26
CA ALA A 13 47.79 12.92 -0.80
C ALA A 13 47.16 11.64 -0.26
N THR A 14 47.81 10.92 0.67
CA THR A 14 47.24 9.70 1.29
C THR A 14 46.07 10.00 2.18
N VAL A 15 46.09 11.06 2.97
CA VAL A 15 44.95 11.47 3.81
C VAL A 15 43.74 11.83 2.95
N LEU A 16 43.96 12.61 1.87
CA LEU A 16 42.88 12.97 0.96
C LEU A 16 42.27 11.74 0.26
N ALA A 17 43.12 10.82 -0.21
CA ALA A 17 42.65 9.57 -0.80
C ALA A 17 41.83 8.73 0.17
N LEU A 18 42.30 8.62 1.42
CA LEU A 18 41.62 7.86 2.46
C LEU A 18 40.22 8.48 2.82
N LEU A 19 40.17 9.82 2.88
CA LEU A 19 38.89 10.53 3.08
C LEU A 19 37.89 10.25 1.95
N ILE A 20 38.35 10.26 0.69
CA ILE A 20 37.49 9.97 -0.46
C ILE A 20 37.01 8.51 -0.42
N VAL A 21 37.87 7.57 -0.08
CA VAL A 21 37.50 6.15 0.05
C VAL A 21 36.47 5.95 1.17
N VAL A 22 36.69 6.56 2.34
CA VAL A 22 35.74 6.46 3.46
C VAL A 22 34.40 7.09 3.09
N ALA A 23 34.42 8.27 2.48
CA ALA A 23 33.19 8.92 2.00
C ALA A 23 32.45 8.04 0.98
N GLY A 24 33.17 7.43 0.04
CA GLY A 24 32.61 6.50 -0.94
C GLY A 24 31.98 5.25 -0.31
N LEU A 25 32.64 4.65 0.67
CA LEU A 25 32.12 3.49 1.40
C LEU A 25 30.85 3.83 2.20
N VAL A 26 30.81 4.97 2.86
CA VAL A 26 29.61 5.45 3.58
C VAL A 26 28.46 5.70 2.61
N THR A 27 28.74 6.33 1.48
CA THR A 27 27.74 6.63 0.46
C THR A 27 27.16 5.37 -0.15
N LEU A 28 27.95 4.32 -0.38
CA LEU A 28 27.50 3.02 -0.88
C LEU A 28 26.44 2.38 0.02
N GLY A 29 26.54 2.55 1.34
CA GLY A 29 25.55 2.01 2.30
C GLY A 29 24.25 2.82 2.38
N ILE A 30 24.26 4.08 1.92
CA ILE A 30 23.11 4.99 2.02
C ILE A 30 22.35 5.10 0.68
N LEU A 31 23.00 4.79 -0.45
CA LEU A 31 22.34 4.85 -1.74
C LEU A 31 21.20 3.82 -1.82
N PRO A 32 19.95 4.26 -2.09
CA PRO A 32 18.87 3.33 -2.36
C PRO A 32 19.17 2.56 -3.66
N ILE A 33 19.25 1.24 -3.56
CA ILE A 33 19.43 0.36 -4.71
C ILE A 33 18.06 0.00 -5.24
N ALA A 34 17.52 0.77 -6.17
CA ALA A 34 16.35 0.41 -6.95
C ALA A 34 16.81 0.02 -8.37
N GLN A 35 16.43 -1.17 -8.83
CA GLN A 35 16.77 -1.66 -10.16
C GLN A 35 16.07 -0.86 -11.27
N TYR A 36 14.92 -0.31 -10.96
CA TYR A 36 14.14 0.59 -11.83
C TYR A 36 13.56 1.73 -11.00
N PRO A 37 13.43 2.94 -11.58
CA PRO A 37 12.68 4.02 -10.92
C PRO A 37 11.24 3.59 -10.69
N ASP A 38 10.64 4.02 -9.58
CA ASP A 38 9.22 3.81 -9.29
C ASP A 38 8.39 4.57 -10.33
N ILE A 39 7.93 3.84 -11.34
CA ILE A 39 7.06 4.36 -12.42
C ILE A 39 5.57 4.05 -12.15
N THR A 40 5.28 3.23 -11.15
CA THR A 40 3.90 2.89 -10.77
C THR A 40 3.31 4.01 -9.92
N PRO A 41 2.22 4.65 -10.39
CA PRO A 41 1.51 5.64 -9.60
C PRO A 41 1.03 5.02 -8.28
N PRO A 42 1.22 5.70 -7.13
CA PRO A 42 0.71 5.22 -5.86
C PRO A 42 -0.82 5.27 -5.83
N THR A 43 -1.44 4.29 -5.17
CA THR A 43 -2.89 4.18 -5.09
C THR A 43 -3.38 4.05 -3.65
N VAL A 44 -4.57 4.63 -3.38
CA VAL A 44 -5.31 4.46 -2.14
C VAL A 44 -6.64 3.79 -2.46
N GLN A 45 -7.00 2.78 -1.69
CA GLN A 45 -8.27 2.08 -1.81
C GLN A 45 -9.18 2.42 -0.65
N VAL A 46 -10.43 2.77 -0.99
CA VAL A 46 -11.53 2.92 -0.04
C VAL A 46 -12.47 1.75 -0.23
N SER A 47 -12.82 1.06 0.84
CA SER A 47 -13.74 -0.09 0.82
C SER A 47 -14.87 0.09 1.82
N ALA A 48 -16.09 -0.26 1.42
CA ALA A 48 -17.27 -0.25 2.26
C ALA A 48 -18.18 -1.45 1.91
N VAL A 49 -19.02 -1.85 2.84
CA VAL A 49 -20.00 -2.92 2.61
C VAL A 49 -21.40 -2.42 3.01
N TYR A 50 -22.36 -2.58 2.12
CA TYR A 50 -23.79 -2.35 2.40
C TYR A 50 -24.53 -3.68 2.33
N PRO A 51 -24.71 -4.38 3.46
CA PRO A 51 -25.34 -5.70 3.47
C PRO A 51 -26.75 -5.66 2.89
N GLY A 52 -27.03 -6.59 1.97
CA GLY A 52 -28.34 -6.74 1.34
C GLY A 52 -28.68 -5.74 0.23
N ALA A 53 -27.79 -4.79 -0.08
CA ALA A 53 -28.01 -3.86 -1.17
C ALA A 53 -27.51 -4.45 -2.51
N ASN A 54 -28.19 -4.11 -3.60
CA ASN A 54 -27.72 -4.41 -4.94
C ASN A 54 -26.68 -3.37 -5.42
N ALA A 55 -25.94 -3.68 -6.50
CA ALA A 55 -24.88 -2.85 -7.04
C ALA A 55 -25.32 -1.40 -7.34
N GLN A 56 -26.54 -1.22 -7.87
CA GLN A 56 -27.06 0.11 -8.20
C GLN A 56 -27.34 0.94 -6.95
N THR A 57 -27.93 0.34 -5.93
CA THR A 57 -28.16 1.00 -4.63
C THR A 57 -26.83 1.37 -3.98
N VAL A 58 -25.85 0.45 -3.98
CA VAL A 58 -24.50 0.72 -3.46
C VAL A 58 -23.86 1.89 -4.18
N ALA A 59 -23.89 1.91 -5.51
CA ALA A 59 -23.32 3.00 -6.30
C ALA A 59 -23.97 4.35 -5.97
N GLN A 60 -25.28 4.40 -5.83
CA GLN A 60 -26.02 5.64 -5.60
C GLN A 60 -25.92 6.14 -4.15
N THR A 61 -25.98 5.24 -3.16
CA THR A 61 -26.07 5.64 -1.75
C THR A 61 -24.72 5.62 -1.01
N VAL A 62 -23.74 4.88 -1.52
CA VAL A 62 -22.40 4.78 -0.94
C VAL A 62 -21.35 5.39 -1.87
N GLY A 63 -21.38 5.00 -3.14
CA GLY A 63 -20.39 5.44 -4.12
C GLY A 63 -20.41 6.94 -4.33
N ILE A 64 -21.54 7.47 -4.78
CA ILE A 64 -21.66 8.91 -5.12
C ILE A 64 -21.26 9.82 -3.94
N PRO A 65 -21.74 9.63 -2.69
CA PRO A 65 -21.32 10.48 -1.58
C PRO A 65 -19.83 10.44 -1.28
N ILE A 66 -19.20 9.26 -1.34
CA ILE A 66 -17.76 9.11 -1.12
C ILE A 66 -16.98 9.78 -2.26
N GLU A 67 -17.32 9.48 -3.49
CA GLU A 67 -16.65 10.01 -4.68
C GLU A 67 -16.71 11.55 -4.74
N GLN A 68 -17.85 12.14 -4.41
CA GLN A 68 -18.01 13.59 -4.38
C GLN A 68 -17.10 14.26 -3.35
N GLN A 69 -16.92 13.65 -2.18
CA GLN A 69 -16.05 14.20 -1.14
C GLN A 69 -14.57 13.96 -1.43
N VAL A 70 -14.22 12.81 -1.98
CA VAL A 70 -12.83 12.45 -2.31
C VAL A 70 -12.34 13.19 -3.55
N ASN A 71 -13.24 13.61 -4.44
CA ASN A 71 -12.88 14.36 -5.63
C ASN A 71 -12.12 15.66 -5.28
N GLY A 72 -10.97 15.86 -5.91
CA GLY A 72 -10.13 17.03 -5.68
C GLY A 72 -9.14 16.90 -4.52
N VAL A 73 -8.83 15.69 -4.07
CA VAL A 73 -7.67 15.45 -3.20
C VAL A 73 -6.38 15.77 -3.95
N ASP A 74 -5.44 16.42 -3.27
CA ASP A 74 -4.18 16.88 -3.87
C ASP A 74 -3.38 15.73 -4.49
N GLY A 75 -2.88 15.94 -5.68
CA GLY A 75 -2.09 14.95 -6.41
C GLY A 75 -2.90 13.81 -7.04
N MET A 76 -4.23 13.79 -6.92
CA MET A 76 -5.08 12.80 -7.57
C MET A 76 -5.07 12.96 -9.09
N LEU A 77 -4.85 11.87 -9.81
CA LEU A 77 -4.94 11.83 -11.28
C LEU A 77 -6.34 11.41 -11.73
N TYR A 78 -6.81 10.30 -11.21
CA TYR A 78 -8.13 9.75 -11.48
C TYR A 78 -8.57 8.80 -10.37
N MET A 79 -9.86 8.49 -10.35
CA MET A 79 -10.43 7.48 -9.48
C MET A 79 -11.32 6.52 -10.28
N SER A 80 -11.42 5.28 -9.80
CA SER A 80 -12.26 4.23 -10.37
C SER A 80 -12.98 3.50 -9.27
N SER A 81 -14.28 3.34 -9.39
CA SER A 81 -15.11 2.63 -8.42
C SER A 81 -15.75 1.38 -8.99
N ASN A 82 -16.01 0.43 -8.11
CA ASN A 82 -16.73 -0.80 -8.42
C ASN A 82 -17.74 -1.09 -7.31
N SER A 83 -18.97 -1.39 -7.71
CA SER A 83 -20.06 -1.77 -6.83
C SER A 83 -20.54 -3.18 -7.18
N SER A 84 -20.55 -4.08 -6.20
CA SER A 84 -20.94 -5.48 -6.40
C SER A 84 -22.40 -5.71 -5.98
N SER A 85 -23.04 -6.70 -6.59
CA SER A 85 -24.36 -7.17 -6.18
C SER A 85 -24.39 -7.83 -4.79
N SER A 86 -23.21 -8.15 -4.22
CA SER A 86 -23.09 -8.59 -2.83
C SER A 86 -23.11 -7.46 -1.81
N GLY A 87 -23.27 -6.20 -2.24
CA GLY A 87 -23.23 -5.03 -1.37
C GLY A 87 -21.83 -4.44 -1.15
N ALA A 88 -20.79 -5.01 -1.75
CA ALA A 88 -19.43 -4.50 -1.61
C ALA A 88 -19.19 -3.30 -2.54
N TYR A 89 -18.55 -2.26 -1.99
CA TYR A 89 -18.05 -1.09 -2.70
C TYR A 89 -16.55 -1.00 -2.57
N SER A 90 -15.89 -0.64 -3.65
CA SER A 90 -14.45 -0.40 -3.70
C SER A 90 -14.16 0.79 -4.60
N LEU A 91 -13.42 1.78 -4.09
CA LEU A 91 -12.94 2.94 -4.82
C LEU A 91 -11.42 2.94 -4.81
N THR A 92 -10.80 2.93 -5.96
CA THR A 92 -9.34 3.06 -6.14
C THR A 92 -9.03 4.47 -6.63
N ILE A 93 -8.18 5.18 -5.89
CA ILE A 93 -7.74 6.53 -6.20
C ILE A 93 -6.27 6.45 -6.60
N THR A 94 -5.93 6.94 -7.77
CA THR A 94 -4.57 6.94 -8.32
C THR A 94 -3.97 8.33 -8.24
N PHE A 95 -2.77 8.42 -7.69
CA PHE A 95 -2.04 9.68 -7.48
C PHE A 95 -0.88 9.82 -8.46
N ALA A 96 -0.39 11.05 -8.62
CA ALA A 96 0.79 11.32 -9.42
C ALA A 96 2.04 10.64 -8.83
N VAL A 97 2.94 10.22 -9.71
CA VAL A 97 4.23 9.65 -9.30
C VAL A 97 5.00 10.68 -8.46
N GLY A 98 5.53 10.22 -7.31
CA GLY A 98 6.21 11.10 -6.36
C GLY A 98 5.31 11.73 -5.30
N THR A 99 3.99 11.48 -5.33
CA THR A 99 3.08 11.89 -4.26
C THR A 99 3.38 11.07 -2.99
N ASP A 100 3.44 11.75 -1.84
CA ASP A 100 3.54 11.07 -0.55
C ASP A 100 2.23 10.32 -0.27
N ILE A 101 2.30 8.98 -0.34
CA ILE A 101 1.14 8.11 -0.19
C ILE A 101 0.58 8.14 1.24
N ASP A 102 1.39 8.43 2.24
CA ASP A 102 0.95 8.52 3.63
C ASP A 102 0.08 9.76 3.83
N MET A 103 0.53 10.90 3.33
CA MET A 103 -0.26 12.14 3.34
C MET A 103 -1.51 12.02 2.49
N ALA A 104 -1.43 11.43 1.30
CA ALA A 104 -2.58 11.18 0.43
C ALA A 104 -3.63 10.31 1.14
N THR A 105 -3.20 9.25 1.83
CA THR A 105 -4.11 8.37 2.60
C THR A 105 -4.81 9.13 3.73
N VAL A 106 -4.11 9.99 4.46
CA VAL A 106 -4.70 10.85 5.50
C VAL A 106 -5.71 11.82 4.92
N GLN A 107 -5.41 12.44 3.79
CA GLN A 107 -6.34 13.35 3.10
C GLN A 107 -7.61 12.62 2.64
N VAL A 108 -7.47 11.43 2.02
CA VAL A 108 -8.61 10.60 1.63
C VAL A 108 -9.43 10.19 2.85
N GLN A 109 -8.78 9.76 3.94
CA GLN A 109 -9.47 9.39 5.18
C GLN A 109 -10.29 10.56 5.74
N ASN A 110 -9.74 11.77 5.75
CA ASN A 110 -10.45 12.96 6.20
C ASN A 110 -11.67 13.25 5.32
N ARG A 111 -11.56 13.14 4.00
CA ARG A 111 -12.67 13.32 3.07
C ARG A 111 -13.76 12.26 3.24
N VAL A 112 -13.35 10.99 3.39
CA VAL A 112 -14.27 9.87 3.67
C VAL A 112 -15.00 10.07 4.99
N SER A 113 -14.32 10.58 6.02
CA SER A 113 -14.95 10.89 7.32
C SER A 113 -16.07 11.95 7.19
N VAL A 114 -15.88 12.94 6.32
CA VAL A 114 -16.95 13.91 6.01
C VAL A 114 -18.13 13.23 5.30
N ALA A 115 -17.84 12.33 4.36
CA ALA A 115 -18.86 11.58 3.62
C ALA A 115 -19.72 10.68 4.52
N GLN A 116 -19.18 10.19 5.65
CA GLN A 116 -19.89 9.26 6.56
C GLN A 116 -21.25 9.77 7.03
N SER A 117 -21.41 11.08 7.20
CA SER A 117 -22.69 11.68 7.60
C SER A 117 -23.82 11.50 6.57
N SER A 118 -23.44 11.24 5.33
CA SER A 118 -24.36 11.05 4.20
C SER A 118 -24.57 9.57 3.83
N LEU A 119 -23.85 8.65 4.52
CA LEU A 119 -23.93 7.22 4.24
C LEU A 119 -25.09 6.55 5.00
N PRO A 120 -25.66 5.46 4.45
CA PRO A 120 -26.65 4.63 5.15
C PRO A 120 -26.10 4.07 6.47
N THR A 121 -26.93 4.03 7.52
CA THR A 121 -26.54 3.51 8.84
C THR A 121 -25.85 2.14 8.80
N PRO A 122 -26.32 1.12 8.03
CA PRO A 122 -25.65 -0.17 7.96
C PRO A 122 -24.19 -0.08 7.47
N VAL A 123 -23.89 0.85 6.56
CA VAL A 123 -22.52 1.08 6.05
C VAL A 123 -21.65 1.74 7.11
N VAL A 124 -22.20 2.70 7.84
CA VAL A 124 -21.49 3.38 8.93
C VAL A 124 -21.15 2.40 10.07
N VAL A 125 -22.07 1.51 10.41
CA VAL A 125 -21.87 0.47 11.45
C VAL A 125 -20.78 -0.54 11.02
N GLN A 126 -20.78 -0.96 9.75
CA GLN A 126 -19.73 -1.84 9.21
C GLN A 126 -18.37 -1.13 9.12
N GLY A 127 -18.39 0.18 8.96
CA GLY A 127 -17.20 1.00 8.78
C GLY A 127 -16.75 1.12 7.32
N VAL A 128 -16.10 2.24 7.02
CA VAL A 128 -15.45 2.48 5.74
C VAL A 128 -13.94 2.42 5.97
N THR A 129 -13.25 1.57 5.23
CA THR A 129 -11.81 1.36 5.36
C THR A 129 -11.06 2.12 4.26
N VAL A 130 -9.99 2.80 4.63
CA VAL A 130 -9.09 3.46 3.69
C VAL A 130 -7.69 2.87 3.88
N GLN A 131 -7.11 2.34 2.81
CA GLN A 131 -5.82 1.65 2.86
C GLN A 131 -4.94 2.05 1.68
N LYS A 132 -3.65 2.11 1.91
CA LYS A 132 -2.66 2.19 0.84
C LYS A 132 -2.72 0.90 0.03
N GLN A 133 -2.73 1.03 -1.29
CA GLN A 133 -2.64 -0.13 -2.17
C GLN A 133 -1.38 -0.01 -3.02
N SER A 134 -0.52 -1.01 -2.93
CA SER A 134 0.59 -1.18 -3.86
C SER A 134 0.15 -2.16 -4.95
N SER A 135 0.38 -1.79 -6.21
CA SER A 135 0.23 -2.72 -7.33
C SER A 135 1.40 -3.71 -7.42
N ASN A 136 2.47 -3.49 -6.65
CA ASN A 136 3.64 -4.35 -6.66
C ASN A 136 3.43 -5.53 -5.72
N ILE A 137 3.31 -6.72 -6.30
CA ILE A 137 3.27 -7.97 -5.55
C ILE A 137 4.71 -8.33 -5.19
N VAL A 138 5.01 -8.34 -3.90
CA VAL A 138 6.35 -8.67 -3.39
C VAL A 138 6.60 -10.16 -3.46
N MET A 139 5.59 -10.98 -3.06
CA MET A 139 5.74 -12.43 -2.98
C MET A 139 4.38 -13.13 -3.01
N PHE A 140 4.34 -14.31 -3.62
CA PHE A 140 3.28 -15.29 -3.45
C PHE A 140 3.77 -16.40 -2.55
N LEU A 141 3.02 -16.71 -1.50
CA LEU A 141 3.27 -17.82 -0.60
C LEU A 141 2.17 -18.87 -0.79
N THR A 142 2.56 -20.10 -1.03
CA THR A 142 1.63 -21.22 -1.12
C THR A 142 1.79 -22.10 0.12
N MET A 143 0.66 -22.39 0.78
CA MET A 143 0.62 -23.28 1.93
C MET A 143 -0.04 -24.58 1.52
N THR A 144 0.65 -25.70 1.75
CA THR A 144 0.17 -27.05 1.45
C THR A 144 0.38 -27.95 2.66
N SER A 145 -0.46 -28.97 2.81
CA SER A 145 -0.30 -30.01 3.83
C SER A 145 -0.40 -31.38 3.18
N ASP A 146 0.45 -32.28 3.59
CA ASP A 146 0.41 -33.72 3.19
C ASP A 146 -0.60 -34.52 4.02
N SER A 147 -1.08 -33.98 5.14
CA SER A 147 -2.10 -34.62 5.97
C SER A 147 -3.49 -34.35 5.43
N LYS A 148 -4.32 -35.39 5.39
CA LYS A 148 -5.73 -35.28 4.99
C LYS A 148 -6.60 -34.58 6.04
N ASP A 149 -6.08 -34.37 7.25
CA ASP A 149 -6.79 -33.72 8.35
C ASP A 149 -6.81 -32.18 8.21
N TYR A 150 -5.92 -31.61 7.37
CA TYR A 150 -5.83 -30.18 7.13
C TYR A 150 -6.31 -29.85 5.73
N ASP A 151 -7.60 -29.54 5.63
CA ASP A 151 -8.20 -29.08 4.38
C ASP A 151 -7.83 -27.62 4.06
N GLY A 152 -8.20 -27.17 2.85
CA GLY A 152 -7.92 -25.80 2.41
C GLY A 152 -8.55 -24.72 3.31
N LEU A 153 -9.69 -25.05 3.95
CA LEU A 153 -10.39 -24.14 4.85
C LEU A 153 -9.59 -23.97 6.16
N TYR A 154 -9.08 -25.08 6.73
CA TYR A 154 -8.22 -25.05 7.91
C TYR A 154 -6.94 -24.26 7.64
N LEU A 155 -6.26 -24.51 6.51
CA LEU A 155 -5.02 -23.82 6.14
C LEU A 155 -5.25 -22.32 5.94
N SER A 156 -6.37 -21.94 5.33
CA SER A 156 -6.73 -20.52 5.16
C SER A 156 -6.98 -19.83 6.49
N ASN A 157 -7.71 -20.47 7.38
CA ASN A 157 -7.98 -19.92 8.72
C ASN A 157 -6.68 -19.82 9.54
N TYR A 158 -5.84 -20.84 9.48
CA TYR A 158 -4.52 -20.80 10.12
C TYR A 158 -3.67 -19.65 9.60
N ALA A 159 -3.63 -19.44 8.27
CA ALA A 159 -2.91 -18.34 7.65
C ALA A 159 -3.46 -16.99 8.14
N LYS A 160 -4.77 -16.79 8.17
CA LYS A 160 -5.41 -15.56 8.64
C LYS A 160 -5.09 -15.24 10.10
N LEU A 161 -5.14 -16.24 10.97
CA LEU A 161 -4.96 -16.04 12.41
C LEU A 161 -3.48 -15.90 12.81
N ASN A 162 -2.57 -16.59 12.12
CA ASN A 162 -1.19 -16.71 12.58
C ASN A 162 -0.16 -16.04 11.66
N LEU A 163 -0.39 -16.04 10.34
CA LEU A 163 0.61 -15.55 9.39
C LEU A 163 0.37 -14.11 8.93
N VAL A 164 -0.87 -13.71 8.73
CA VAL A 164 -1.20 -12.37 8.21
C VAL A 164 -0.60 -11.29 9.10
N ASP A 165 -0.80 -11.37 10.41
CA ASP A 165 -0.29 -10.37 11.35
C ASP A 165 1.24 -10.33 11.40
N GLN A 166 1.88 -11.50 11.32
CA GLN A 166 3.35 -11.58 11.35
C GLN A 166 3.96 -11.00 10.07
N LEU A 167 3.37 -11.34 8.91
CA LEU A 167 3.85 -10.86 7.62
C LEU A 167 3.59 -9.36 7.42
N THR A 168 2.46 -8.86 7.90
CA THR A 168 2.14 -7.41 7.82
C THR A 168 3.10 -6.55 8.65
N ARG A 169 3.72 -7.12 9.70
CA ARG A 169 4.73 -6.40 10.53
C ARG A 169 6.11 -6.33 9.90
N VAL A 170 6.34 -7.05 8.80
CA VAL A 170 7.64 -7.00 8.11
C VAL A 170 7.78 -5.66 7.39
N PRO A 171 8.88 -4.91 7.62
CA PRO A 171 9.11 -3.64 6.93
C PRO A 171 9.06 -3.80 5.41
N GLY A 172 8.27 -2.95 4.75
CA GLY A 172 8.06 -3.00 3.29
C GLY A 172 6.85 -3.81 2.83
N VAL A 173 6.15 -4.52 3.74
CA VAL A 173 4.89 -5.20 3.44
C VAL A 173 3.73 -4.25 3.71
N GLY A 174 2.99 -3.88 2.68
CA GLY A 174 1.83 -2.98 2.79
C GLY A 174 0.52 -3.69 3.12
N ALA A 175 0.32 -4.90 2.56
CA ALA A 175 -0.87 -5.73 2.80
C ALA A 175 -0.56 -7.21 2.55
N VAL A 176 -1.29 -8.07 3.22
CA VAL A 176 -1.26 -9.53 3.03
C VAL A 176 -2.68 -10.01 2.75
N ASN A 177 -2.88 -10.64 1.60
CA ASN A 177 -4.17 -11.18 1.19
C ASN A 177 -4.12 -12.70 1.15
N VAL A 178 -5.05 -13.35 1.82
CA VAL A 178 -5.23 -14.81 1.76
C VAL A 178 -6.27 -15.13 0.70
N MET A 179 -5.87 -15.90 -0.31
CA MET A 179 -6.73 -16.33 -1.42
C MET A 179 -7.03 -17.83 -1.32
N GLY A 180 -8.19 -18.25 -1.82
CA GLY A 180 -8.46 -19.67 -2.12
C GLY A 180 -9.27 -20.44 -1.11
N ALA A 181 -9.73 -19.85 -0.01
CA ALA A 181 -10.66 -20.53 0.88
C ALA A 181 -11.70 -19.60 1.50
N GLY A 182 -12.89 -20.13 1.77
CA GLY A 182 -13.94 -19.42 2.47
C GLY A 182 -13.61 -19.13 3.93
N ASP A 183 -14.38 -18.24 4.54
CA ASP A 183 -14.28 -17.98 5.97
C ASP A 183 -15.10 -19.03 6.75
N TYR A 184 -14.61 -19.45 7.90
CA TYR A 184 -15.44 -20.11 8.89
C TYR A 184 -16.50 -19.10 9.37
N SER A 185 -17.77 -19.40 9.13
CA SER A 185 -18.90 -18.64 9.66
C SER A 185 -19.41 -19.27 10.96
#